data_5d3c3a57ab9c8c000b3d0ea78a967b49
#
_entry.id   5d3c3a57ab9c8c000b3d0ea78a967b49
#
_cell.length_a   1.000
_cell.length_b   1.000
_cell.length_c   1.000
_cell.angle_alpha   90.00
_cell.angle_beta   90.00
_cell.angle_gamma   90.00
#
_symmetry.space_group_name_H-M   'P 1'
#
loop_
_entity.id
_entity.type
_entity.pdbx_description
1 polymer ?
#
loop_
_entity_poly.entity_id
_entity_poly.type
_entity_poly.pdbx_seq_one_letter_code
_entity_poly.pdbx_strand_id
1 'polypeptide(L)'
;MTTRAISRTGAKWIMPRYKREWQNICALLPAYLDDGTNGTVVTYLDGSAEAVAYRLCWVVDDLLLHLHTSREVLTKRSRMYLGKNARRVPLIASPQLCLVPVKGREALMHNDGTVGYLVLAHVQDVIPCGDTNRVYFTGGTYVTVYDTTRTLWENLNLTKEMWMEMGEV
;
A
#
# COMPACT_ATOMS: atom_id res chain seq x y z
N MET A 1 -12.88 2.53 13.33
CA MET A 1 -11.68 2.04 13.02
C MET A 1 -11.35 0.56 13.20
N THR A 2 -12.07 -0.27 13.68
CA THR A 2 -11.68 -1.66 13.81
C THR A 2 -11.72 -2.40 12.49
N THR A 3 -10.75 -3.27 12.27
CA THR A 3 -10.70 -4.11 11.10
C THR A 3 -11.28 -5.48 11.34
N ARG A 4 -11.60 -5.78 12.59
CA ARG A 4 -12.18 -7.05 12.95
C ARG A 4 -13.42 -6.79 13.76
N ALA A 5 -14.50 -7.29 13.29
CA ALA A 5 -15.71 -7.35 14.08
C ALA A 5 -16.00 -8.81 14.38
N ILE A 6 -15.70 -9.22 15.59
CA ILE A 6 -15.99 -10.56 16.05
C ILE A 6 -16.97 -10.42 17.19
N SER A 7 -18.16 -10.89 16.95
CA SER A 7 -19.14 -10.97 18.02
C SER A 7 -18.94 -12.25 18.81
N ARG A 8 -18.83 -12.12 20.09
CA ARG A 8 -18.68 -13.27 20.98
C ARG A 8 -19.99 -13.95 21.32
N THR A 9 -21.09 -13.35 20.89
CA THR A 9 -22.43 -13.89 21.18
C THR A 9 -22.99 -14.66 20.00
N GLY A 10 -22.14 -15.48 19.35
CA GLY A 10 -22.56 -16.31 18.24
C GLY A 10 -22.66 -15.60 16.91
N ALA A 11 -22.26 -14.34 16.84
CA ALA A 11 -22.23 -13.64 15.56
C ALA A 11 -21.06 -14.13 14.72
N LYS A 12 -21.26 -14.07 13.42
CA LYS A 12 -20.26 -14.47 12.47
C LYS A 12 -19.05 -13.56 12.52
N TRP A 13 -17.88 -14.12 12.32
CA TRP A 13 -16.68 -13.34 12.08
C TRP A 13 -16.88 -12.49 10.81
N ILE A 14 -16.60 -11.19 10.92
CA ILE A 14 -16.74 -10.28 9.79
C ILE A 14 -15.34 -9.95 9.27
N MET A 15 -15.11 -10.26 8.01
CA MET A 15 -13.84 -9.96 7.36
C MET A 15 -13.67 -8.45 7.24
N PRO A 16 -12.48 -7.90 7.55
CA PRO A 16 -12.20 -6.49 7.36
C PRO A 16 -12.43 -6.02 5.92
N ARG A 17 -12.85 -4.77 5.76
CA ARG A 17 -13.15 -4.21 4.45
C ARG A 17 -11.98 -4.33 3.49
N TYR A 18 -10.75 -4.07 3.94
CA TYR A 18 -9.60 -4.11 3.03
C TYR A 18 -9.33 -5.51 2.48
N LYS A 19 -9.82 -6.55 3.13
CA LYS A 19 -9.74 -7.93 2.58
C LYS A 19 -10.91 -8.22 1.65
N ARG A 20 -12.12 -7.78 2.02
CA ARG A 20 -13.31 -7.99 1.17
C ARG A 20 -13.24 -7.22 -0.13
N GLU A 21 -12.70 -6.00 -0.09
CA GLU A 21 -12.66 -5.06 -1.20
C GLU A 21 -11.23 -4.79 -1.66
N TRP A 22 -10.36 -5.76 -1.55
CA TRP A 22 -8.95 -5.57 -1.88
C TRP A 22 -8.72 -5.09 -3.31
N GLN A 23 -9.61 -5.46 -4.25
CA GLN A 23 -9.50 -5.03 -5.64
C GLN A 23 -9.78 -3.56 -5.84
N ASN A 24 -10.43 -2.91 -4.87
CA ASN A 24 -10.76 -1.50 -4.92
C ASN A 24 -9.78 -0.63 -4.13
N ILE A 25 -8.78 -1.22 -3.51
CA ILE A 25 -7.75 -0.47 -2.80
C ILE A 25 -6.86 0.24 -3.81
N CYS A 26 -6.63 1.53 -3.60
CA CYS A 26 -5.67 2.28 -4.40
C CYS A 26 -4.42 2.67 -3.61
N ALA A 27 -4.50 2.79 -2.29
CA ALA A 27 -3.34 3.14 -1.48
C ALA A 27 -3.44 2.57 -0.06
N LEU A 28 -2.28 2.22 0.49
CA LEU A 28 -2.10 1.77 1.87
C LEU A 28 -0.99 2.65 2.45
N LEU A 29 -1.35 3.63 3.26
CA LEU A 29 -0.39 4.61 3.76
C LEU A 29 -0.31 4.60 5.28
N PRO A 30 0.90 4.73 5.86
CA PRO A 30 1.05 4.85 7.30
C PRO A 30 0.48 6.20 7.76
N ALA A 31 -0.13 6.22 8.92
CA ALA A 31 -0.72 7.43 9.46
C ALA A 31 -0.65 7.42 10.98
N TYR A 32 -0.70 8.62 11.57
CA TYR A 32 -0.92 8.77 13.00
C TYR A 32 -2.42 8.88 13.21
N LEU A 33 -2.94 8.07 14.12
CA LEU A 33 -4.35 8.11 14.49
C LEU A 33 -4.60 9.25 15.49
N ASP A 34 -5.87 9.52 15.79
CA ASP A 34 -6.25 10.63 16.66
C ASP A 34 -5.62 10.56 18.05
N ASP A 35 -5.35 9.36 18.55
CA ASP A 35 -4.69 9.15 19.84
C ASP A 35 -3.14 9.20 19.75
N GLY A 36 -2.60 9.51 18.58
CA GLY A 36 -1.16 9.60 18.36
C GLY A 36 -0.48 8.27 18.06
N THR A 37 -1.21 7.16 18.08
CA THR A 37 -0.65 5.85 17.75
C THR A 37 -0.47 5.68 16.25
N ASN A 38 0.37 4.72 15.86
CA ASN A 38 0.58 4.39 14.46
C ASN A 38 -0.57 3.52 13.95
N GLY A 39 -1.07 3.88 12.78
CA GLY A 39 -2.09 3.13 12.09
C GLY A 39 -1.86 3.16 10.59
N THR A 40 -2.87 2.74 9.86
CA THR A 40 -2.85 2.70 8.40
C THR A 40 -4.12 3.33 7.86
N VAL A 41 -3.99 4.13 6.82
CA VAL A 41 -5.16 4.60 6.06
C VAL A 41 -5.20 3.83 4.76
N VAL A 42 -6.29 3.12 4.55
CA VAL A 42 -6.59 2.39 3.31
C VAL A 42 -7.52 3.27 2.49
N THR A 43 -7.09 3.67 1.31
CA THR A 43 -7.88 4.50 0.41
C THR A 43 -8.43 3.64 -0.72
N TYR A 44 -9.70 3.86 -1.04
CA TYR A 44 -10.44 3.07 -2.03
C TYR A 44 -10.77 3.91 -3.26
N LEU A 45 -11.03 3.24 -4.37
CA LEU A 45 -11.34 3.90 -5.63
C LEU A 45 -12.58 4.79 -5.57
N ASP A 46 -13.53 4.49 -4.69
CA ASP A 46 -14.73 5.31 -4.53
C ASP A 46 -14.48 6.61 -3.75
N GLY A 47 -13.25 6.87 -3.36
CA GLY A 47 -12.87 8.06 -2.59
C GLY A 47 -12.97 7.88 -1.10
N SER A 48 -13.54 6.78 -0.61
CA SER A 48 -13.61 6.52 0.82
C SER A 48 -12.24 6.09 1.36
N ALA A 49 -12.03 6.30 2.65
CA ALA A 49 -10.82 5.89 3.34
C ALA A 49 -11.19 5.22 4.66
N GLU A 50 -10.40 4.25 5.05
CA GLU A 50 -10.59 3.50 6.28
C GLU A 50 -9.34 3.64 7.13
N ALA A 51 -9.50 4.09 8.37
CA ALA A 51 -8.42 4.13 9.34
C ALA A 51 -8.38 2.78 10.07
N VAL A 52 -7.24 2.13 10.01
CA VAL A 52 -7.02 0.81 10.60
C VAL A 52 -6.02 0.97 11.75
N ALA A 53 -6.37 0.47 12.94
CA ALA A 53 -5.57 0.65 14.15
C ALA A 53 -4.39 -0.33 14.25
N TYR A 54 -3.82 -0.68 13.12
CA TYR A 54 -2.63 -1.52 13.04
C TYR A 54 -1.59 -0.86 12.15
N ARG A 55 -0.31 -1.11 12.42
CA ARG A 55 0.77 -0.60 11.61
C ARG A 55 0.68 -1.12 10.18
N LEU A 56 1.24 -0.37 9.26
CA LEU A 56 1.18 -0.69 7.83
C LEU A 56 1.66 -2.11 7.53
N CYS A 57 2.80 -2.50 8.07
CA CYS A 57 3.34 -3.83 7.77
C CYS A 57 2.39 -4.95 8.22
N TRP A 58 1.68 -4.77 9.33
CA TRP A 58 0.70 -5.74 9.77
C TRP A 58 -0.49 -5.84 8.79
N VAL A 59 -0.97 -4.68 8.33
CA VAL A 59 -2.10 -4.64 7.38
C VAL A 59 -1.70 -5.28 6.05
N VAL A 60 -0.51 -4.97 5.56
CA VAL A 60 0.00 -5.57 4.32
C VAL A 60 0.16 -7.08 4.48
N ASP A 61 0.73 -7.53 5.59
CA ASP A 61 0.89 -8.96 5.85
C ASP A 61 -0.47 -9.67 5.91
N ASP A 62 -1.45 -9.07 6.56
CA ASP A 62 -2.80 -9.64 6.68
C ASP A 62 -3.49 -9.72 5.31
N LEU A 63 -3.36 -8.64 4.52
CA LEU A 63 -3.90 -8.62 3.16
C LEU A 63 -3.27 -9.70 2.28
N LEU A 64 -1.94 -9.78 2.28
CA LEU A 64 -1.23 -10.75 1.45
C LEU A 64 -1.51 -12.19 1.88
N LEU A 65 -1.66 -12.43 3.18
CA LEU A 65 -2.05 -13.76 3.66
C LEU A 65 -3.43 -14.15 3.13
N HIS A 66 -4.36 -13.20 3.10
CA HIS A 66 -5.68 -13.41 2.51
C HIS A 66 -5.59 -13.82 1.03
N LEU A 67 -4.56 -13.36 0.33
CA LEU A 67 -4.30 -13.68 -1.07
C LEU A 67 -3.33 -14.86 -1.25
N HIS A 68 -3.10 -15.62 -0.19
CA HIS A 68 -2.24 -16.82 -0.19
C HIS A 68 -0.78 -16.56 -0.52
N THR A 69 -0.28 -15.39 -0.13
CA THR A 69 1.12 -15.05 -0.28
C THR A 69 1.61 -14.30 0.97
N SER A 70 2.82 -13.78 0.95
CA SER A 70 3.38 -13.03 2.06
C SER A 70 4.32 -11.93 1.55
N ARG A 71 4.51 -10.92 2.39
CA ARG A 71 5.47 -9.85 2.10
C ARG A 71 6.87 -10.42 1.94
N GLU A 72 7.23 -11.39 2.77
CA GLU A 72 8.54 -12.05 2.70
C GLU A 72 8.77 -12.73 1.34
N VAL A 73 7.80 -13.51 0.88
CA VAL A 73 7.89 -14.19 -0.42
C VAL A 73 8.00 -13.17 -1.56
N LEU A 74 7.17 -12.15 -1.55
CA LEU A 74 7.16 -11.14 -2.62
C LEU A 74 8.43 -10.30 -2.63
N THR A 75 8.94 -9.95 -1.45
CA THR A 75 10.20 -9.22 -1.32
C THR A 75 11.35 -10.05 -1.88
N LYS A 76 11.38 -11.32 -1.55
CA LYS A 76 12.42 -12.22 -2.05
C LYS A 76 12.40 -12.33 -3.58
N ARG A 77 11.22 -12.47 -4.17
CA ARG A 77 11.07 -12.50 -5.62
C ARG A 77 11.56 -11.20 -6.26
N SER A 78 11.17 -10.06 -5.71
CA SER A 78 11.60 -8.76 -6.22
C SER A 78 13.11 -8.58 -6.12
N ARG A 79 13.73 -9.05 -5.04
CA ARG A 79 15.18 -8.99 -4.90
C ARG A 79 15.94 -9.91 -5.84
N MET A 80 15.32 -10.98 -6.28
CA MET A 80 15.90 -11.82 -7.33
C MET A 80 16.01 -11.05 -8.65
N TYR A 81 15.08 -10.13 -8.89
CA TYR A 81 15.09 -9.27 -10.07
C TYR A 81 16.04 -8.07 -9.90
N LEU A 82 16.01 -7.42 -8.73
CA LEU A 82 16.70 -6.15 -8.48
C LEU A 82 18.07 -6.29 -7.84
N GLY A 83 18.32 -7.41 -7.16
CA GLY A 83 19.50 -7.61 -6.34
C GLY A 83 19.14 -7.74 -4.87
N LYS A 84 19.85 -8.59 -4.14
CA LYS A 84 19.48 -8.96 -2.76
C LYS A 84 19.59 -7.82 -1.75
N ASN A 85 20.29 -6.74 -2.09
CA ASN A 85 20.45 -5.60 -1.20
C ASN A 85 19.49 -4.46 -1.52
N ALA A 86 18.60 -4.65 -2.49
CA ALA A 86 17.61 -3.64 -2.85
C ALA A 86 16.71 -3.31 -1.66
N ARG A 87 16.45 -2.03 -1.45
CA ARG A 87 15.54 -1.53 -0.41
C ARG A 87 14.26 -1.03 -1.06
N ARG A 88 13.17 -0.99 -0.29
CA ARG A 88 11.87 -0.50 -0.76
C ARG A 88 11.51 -1.15 -2.08
N VAL A 89 11.47 -2.47 -2.08
CA VAL A 89 11.17 -3.20 -3.30
C VAL A 89 9.67 -3.25 -3.55
N PRO A 90 9.24 -3.18 -4.83
CA PRO A 90 7.84 -3.42 -5.17
C PRO A 90 7.40 -4.82 -4.78
N LEU A 91 6.13 -4.94 -4.44
CA LEU A 91 5.53 -6.23 -4.09
C LEU A 91 4.55 -6.63 -5.19
N ILE A 92 4.94 -7.58 -6.02
CA ILE A 92 4.15 -8.01 -7.17
C ILE A 92 3.35 -9.25 -6.78
N ALA A 93 2.12 -9.06 -6.33
CA ALA A 93 1.26 -10.15 -5.90
C ALA A 93 0.45 -10.75 -7.05
N SER A 94 -0.08 -9.90 -7.92
CA SER A 94 -0.88 -10.28 -9.07
C SER A 94 -0.98 -9.09 -10.02
N PRO A 95 -1.54 -9.27 -11.24
CA PRO A 95 -1.75 -8.13 -12.14
C PRO A 95 -2.55 -6.99 -11.52
N GLN A 96 -3.51 -7.33 -10.67
CA GLN A 96 -4.37 -6.34 -10.02
C GLN A 96 -3.75 -5.77 -8.74
N LEU A 97 -2.71 -6.39 -8.21
CA LEU A 97 -2.10 -5.96 -6.96
C LEU A 97 -0.58 -5.95 -7.05
N CYS A 98 -0.07 -4.93 -7.72
CA CYS A 98 1.34 -4.57 -7.72
C CYS A 98 1.50 -3.38 -6.81
N LEU A 99 2.18 -3.56 -5.70
CA LEU A 99 2.34 -2.53 -4.67
C LEU A 99 3.62 -1.75 -4.91
N VAL A 100 3.47 -0.45 -5.16
CA VAL A 100 4.57 0.47 -5.41
C VAL A 100 4.97 1.10 -4.08
N PRO A 101 6.22 0.93 -3.61
CA PRO A 101 6.64 1.55 -2.35
C PRO A 101 6.81 3.05 -2.53
N VAL A 102 6.30 3.82 -1.56
CA VAL A 102 6.40 5.28 -1.54
C VAL A 102 6.66 5.76 -0.12
N LYS A 103 7.08 7.02 0.01
CA LYS A 103 7.14 7.67 1.31
C LYS A 103 5.75 8.25 1.61
N GLY A 104 5.01 7.58 2.46
CA GLY A 104 3.60 7.90 2.72
C GLY A 104 3.37 8.94 3.81
N ARG A 105 4.40 9.30 4.57
CA ARG A 105 4.31 10.33 5.61
C ARG A 105 5.69 10.81 6.03
N GLU A 106 5.72 11.95 6.73
CA GLU A 106 6.87 12.34 7.52
C GLU A 106 6.75 11.67 8.89
N ALA A 107 7.87 11.15 9.40
CA ALA A 107 7.88 10.54 10.72
C ALA A 107 8.03 11.58 11.82
N LEU A 108 7.17 11.52 12.83
CA LEU A 108 7.30 12.38 14.03
C LEU A 108 8.33 11.82 14.99
N MET A 109 8.47 10.49 15.03
CA MET A 109 9.39 9.80 15.90
C MET A 109 10.41 9.03 15.08
N HIS A 110 11.62 8.89 15.59
CA HIS A 110 12.71 8.23 14.91
C HIS A 110 12.37 6.82 14.39
N ASN A 111 11.59 6.05 15.16
CA ASN A 111 11.27 4.67 14.82
C ASN A 111 9.99 4.51 14.01
N ASP A 112 9.31 5.60 13.68
CA ASP A 112 8.08 5.50 12.91
C ASP A 112 8.40 5.24 11.45
N GLY A 113 7.75 4.25 10.89
CA GLY A 113 7.91 3.93 9.48
C GLY A 113 7.26 4.97 8.57
N THR A 114 7.89 5.21 7.43
CA THR A 114 7.38 6.16 6.44
C THR A 114 6.88 5.48 5.17
N VAL A 115 7.22 4.21 4.96
CA VAL A 115 6.87 3.50 3.74
C VAL A 115 5.38 3.22 3.69
N GLY A 116 4.79 3.50 2.55
CA GLY A 116 3.45 3.09 2.19
C GLY A 116 3.46 2.46 0.81
N TYR A 117 2.29 2.12 0.31
CA TYR A 117 2.17 1.47 -1.00
C TYR A 117 1.02 2.05 -1.80
N LEU A 118 1.26 2.24 -3.09
CA LEU A 118 0.22 2.54 -4.07
C LEU A 118 -0.06 1.28 -4.88
N VAL A 119 -1.29 1.11 -5.30
CA VAL A 119 -1.66 0.01 -6.20
C VAL A 119 -1.47 0.48 -7.64
N LEU A 120 -0.48 -0.06 -8.32
CA LEU A 120 -0.07 0.39 -9.65
C LEU A 120 -1.22 0.40 -10.66
N ALA A 121 -2.06 -0.63 -10.65
CA ALA A 121 -3.16 -0.78 -11.61
C ALA A 121 -4.13 0.41 -11.60
N HIS A 122 -4.21 1.15 -10.51
CA HIS A 122 -5.15 2.26 -10.36
C HIS A 122 -4.51 3.63 -10.48
N VAL A 123 -3.18 3.72 -10.58
CA VAL A 123 -2.48 4.99 -10.71
C VAL A 123 -2.75 5.57 -12.10
N GLN A 124 -3.22 6.81 -12.15
CA GLN A 124 -3.54 7.49 -13.40
C GLN A 124 -2.63 8.67 -13.68
N ASP A 125 -2.29 9.45 -12.67
CA ASP A 125 -1.48 10.65 -12.86
C ASP A 125 -0.74 11.03 -11.59
N VAL A 126 0.33 11.79 -11.75
CA VAL A 126 1.13 12.35 -10.65
C VAL A 126 1.27 13.84 -10.88
N ILE A 127 0.83 14.64 -9.91
CA ILE A 127 0.88 16.11 -10.01
C ILE A 127 1.71 16.65 -8.85
N PRO A 128 2.84 17.31 -9.13
CA PRO A 128 3.64 17.95 -8.10
C PRO A 128 2.84 19.02 -7.36
N CYS A 129 3.01 19.07 -6.03
CA CYS A 129 2.31 20.02 -5.17
C CYS A 129 3.29 20.48 -4.08
N GLY A 130 4.09 21.52 -4.39
CA GLY A 130 5.14 21.96 -3.48
C GLY A 130 6.20 20.88 -3.28
N ASP A 131 6.43 20.52 -2.02
CA ASP A 131 7.42 19.49 -1.66
C ASP A 131 6.86 18.08 -1.74
N THR A 132 5.59 17.94 -2.07
CA THR A 132 4.91 16.65 -2.13
C THR A 132 4.39 16.42 -3.53
N ASN A 133 3.83 15.22 -3.74
CA ASN A 133 3.16 14.87 -4.97
C ASN A 133 1.77 14.33 -4.66
N ARG A 134 0.81 14.69 -5.51
CA ARG A 134 -0.50 14.04 -5.49
C ARG A 134 -0.50 12.94 -6.53
N VAL A 135 -0.87 11.75 -6.10
CA VAL A 135 -1.06 10.63 -7.01
C VAL A 135 -2.55 10.45 -7.21
N TYR A 136 -3.00 10.64 -8.44
CA TYR A 136 -4.41 10.51 -8.80
C TYR A 136 -4.67 9.10 -9.30
N PHE A 137 -5.78 8.55 -8.87
CA PHE A 137 -6.22 7.22 -9.26
C PHE A 137 -7.41 7.32 -10.22
N THR A 138 -7.72 6.22 -10.86
CA THR A 138 -8.90 6.11 -11.71
C THR A 138 -10.14 6.56 -10.93
N GLY A 139 -10.91 7.47 -11.53
CA GLY A 139 -12.09 8.03 -10.89
C GLY A 139 -11.87 9.34 -10.14
N GLY A 140 -10.62 9.83 -10.06
CA GLY A 140 -10.30 11.14 -9.51
C GLY A 140 -9.91 11.19 -8.05
N THR A 141 -9.96 10.08 -7.34
CA THR A 141 -9.44 9.99 -5.97
C THR A 141 -7.93 10.22 -5.99
N TYR A 142 -7.41 10.88 -4.96
CA TYR A 142 -5.96 11.09 -4.86
C TYR A 142 -5.46 10.91 -3.44
N VAL A 143 -4.16 10.66 -3.34
CA VAL A 143 -3.43 10.67 -2.06
C VAL A 143 -2.20 11.56 -2.22
N THR A 144 -1.67 12.02 -1.10
CA THR A 144 -0.43 12.78 -1.08
C THR A 144 0.71 11.87 -0.64
N VAL A 145 1.82 11.90 -1.38
CA VAL A 145 3.04 11.17 -1.05
C VAL A 145 4.20 12.15 -0.93
N TYR A 146 5.22 11.76 -0.19
CA TYR A 146 6.31 12.63 0.22
C TYR A 146 7.61 12.36 -0.53
N ASP A 147 7.59 11.47 -1.51
CA ASP A 147 8.72 11.23 -2.40
C ASP A 147 8.92 12.44 -3.31
N THR A 148 10.16 12.64 -3.74
CA THR A 148 10.41 13.58 -4.85
C THR A 148 9.73 13.05 -6.10
N THR A 149 9.41 13.95 -7.03
CA THR A 149 8.79 13.57 -8.30
C THR A 149 9.64 12.54 -9.04
N ARG A 150 10.92 12.73 -9.05
CA ARG A 150 11.87 11.81 -9.70
C ARG A 150 11.80 10.40 -9.09
N THR A 151 11.92 10.32 -7.76
CA THR A 151 11.88 9.03 -7.05
C THR A 151 10.55 8.33 -7.27
N LEU A 152 9.46 9.08 -7.22
CA LEU A 152 8.13 8.52 -7.42
C LEU A 152 7.99 7.91 -8.82
N TRP A 153 8.39 8.64 -9.87
CA TRP A 153 8.34 8.12 -11.23
C TRP A 153 9.26 6.93 -11.43
N GLU A 154 10.45 6.95 -10.81
CA GLU A 154 11.36 5.81 -10.88
C GLU A 154 10.72 4.56 -10.29
N ASN A 155 10.06 4.70 -9.14
CA ASN A 155 9.39 3.57 -8.48
C ASN A 155 8.19 3.06 -9.28
N LEU A 156 7.40 3.96 -9.84
CA LEU A 156 6.27 3.58 -10.68
C LEU A 156 6.73 2.83 -11.94
N ASN A 157 7.73 3.37 -12.62
CA ASN A 157 8.25 2.75 -13.84
C ASN A 157 8.92 1.42 -13.55
N LEU A 158 9.68 1.33 -12.47
CA LEU A 158 10.33 0.08 -12.06
C LEU A 158 9.29 -1.00 -11.77
N THR A 159 8.25 -0.66 -11.03
CA THR A 159 7.19 -1.62 -10.71
C THR A 159 6.51 -2.11 -11.98
N LYS A 160 6.26 -1.20 -12.93
CA LYS A 160 5.66 -1.56 -14.22
C LYS A 160 6.55 -2.50 -15.01
N GLU A 161 7.85 -2.21 -15.09
CA GLU A 161 8.80 -3.09 -15.77
C GLU A 161 8.85 -4.47 -15.14
N MET A 162 8.93 -4.51 -13.81
CA MET A 162 8.94 -5.78 -13.09
C MET A 162 7.68 -6.59 -13.35
N TRP A 163 6.53 -5.94 -13.32
CA TRP A 163 5.27 -6.59 -13.62
C TRP A 163 5.29 -7.19 -15.04
N MET A 164 5.75 -6.43 -16.00
CA MET A 164 5.79 -6.89 -17.40
C MET A 164 6.71 -8.11 -17.59
N GLU A 165 7.80 -8.20 -16.83
CA GLU A 165 8.73 -9.30 -16.95
C GLU A 165 8.38 -10.49 -16.06
N MET A 166 7.88 -10.24 -14.86
CA MET A 166 7.60 -11.28 -13.87
C MET A 166 6.17 -11.78 -13.92
N GLY A 167 5.25 -10.93 -14.31
CA GLY A 167 3.83 -11.21 -14.24
C GLY A 167 3.30 -12.08 -15.36
N GLU A 168 4.08 -12.31 -16.39
CA GLU A 168 3.68 -13.14 -17.53
C GLU A 168 3.97 -14.63 -17.32
N VAL A 169 4.56 -14.97 -16.21
CA VAL A 169 4.96 -16.36 -15.94
C VAL A 169 3.83 -17.12 -15.28
#